data_0e88d5279ba3679b21ce4e057474550c
#
_entry.id   0e88d5279ba3679b21ce4e057474550c
#
_cell.length_a   1.000
_cell.length_b   1.000
_cell.length_c   1.000
_cell.angle_alpha   90.00
_cell.angle_beta   90.00
_cell.angle_gamma   90.00
#
_symmetry.space_group_name_H-M   'P 1'
#
loop_
_entity.id
_entity.type
_entity.pdbx_description
1 polymer ?
#
loop_
_entity_poly.entity_id
_entity_poly.type
_entity_poly.pdbx_seq_one_letter_code
_entity_poly.pdbx_strand_id
1 'polypeptide(L)'
;MAQKKDYLKDPFGNAVLAVIKGIDRDVERGEDVLMLGFGIVMLSSTFAPVLPPSILLPLVALTFAFSAGYARINYHNMERKLLQSMAQLEGQDKVILHPIAAVFAEYPMHSLAESFNPLKNLKRTWKSALGGILINPLWMPIFYVMGMQIVEEKNLGMLNRAIVGVEQKMASLSSLV
;
A
#
# COMPACT_ATOMS: atom_id res chain seq x y z
N MET A 1 1.83 -3.70 -31.16
CA MET A 1 0.65 -4.34 -30.55
C MET A 1 0.57 -5.88 -30.71
N ALA A 2 1.53 -6.52 -31.35
CA ALA A 2 1.49 -7.98 -31.64
C ALA A 2 2.19 -8.88 -30.62
N GLN A 3 3.03 -8.33 -29.73
CA GLN A 3 3.88 -9.15 -28.82
C GLN A 3 3.23 -9.59 -27.49
N LYS A 4 2.04 -9.09 -27.18
CA LYS A 4 1.34 -9.45 -25.92
C LYS A 4 0.71 -10.86 -25.93
N LYS A 5 0.72 -11.56 -27.08
CA LYS A 5 0.05 -12.85 -27.24
C LYS A 5 0.89 -14.08 -26.93
N ASP A 6 2.21 -14.00 -27.01
CA ASP A 6 3.06 -15.19 -26.86
C ASP A 6 3.34 -15.61 -25.41
N TYR A 7 3.25 -14.68 -24.46
CA TYR A 7 3.30 -15.02 -23.03
C TYR A 7 2.16 -15.92 -22.54
N LEU A 8 1.05 -15.94 -23.25
CA LEU A 8 -0.13 -16.72 -22.87
C LEU A 8 0.00 -18.21 -23.19
N LYS A 9 1.09 -18.66 -23.83
CA LYS A 9 1.30 -20.07 -24.23
C LYS A 9 2.09 -20.89 -23.21
N ASP A 10 2.82 -20.22 -22.29
CA ASP A 10 3.56 -20.91 -21.24
C ASP A 10 2.71 -20.99 -19.97
N PRO A 11 2.32 -22.18 -19.50
CA PRO A 11 1.50 -22.32 -18.29
C PRO A 11 2.16 -21.73 -17.05
N PHE A 12 3.50 -21.70 -16.97
CA PHE A 12 4.23 -21.10 -15.86
C PHE A 12 4.19 -19.57 -15.93
N GLY A 13 4.37 -18.97 -17.10
CA GLY A 13 4.25 -17.52 -17.29
C GLY A 13 2.86 -16.99 -16.93
N ASN A 14 1.81 -17.78 -17.18
CA ASN A 14 0.45 -17.43 -16.79
C ASN A 14 0.25 -17.41 -15.27
N ALA A 15 0.88 -18.31 -14.50
CA ALA A 15 0.77 -18.33 -13.06
C ALA A 15 1.43 -17.09 -12.43
N VAL A 16 2.65 -16.75 -12.84
CA VAL A 16 3.36 -15.54 -12.39
C VAL A 16 2.57 -14.28 -12.74
N LEU A 17 2.09 -14.19 -13.99
CA LEU A 17 1.29 -13.06 -14.45
C LEU A 17 -0.03 -12.92 -13.66
N ALA A 18 -0.67 -14.02 -13.31
CA ALA A 18 -1.88 -14.00 -12.47
C ALA A 18 -1.60 -13.47 -11.06
N VAL A 19 -0.45 -13.85 -10.47
CA VAL A 19 0.00 -13.33 -9.17
C VAL A 19 0.25 -11.82 -9.25
N ILE A 20 1.02 -11.37 -10.26
CA ILE A 20 1.33 -9.95 -10.45
C ILE A 20 0.06 -9.13 -10.63
N LYS A 21 -0.85 -9.54 -11.53
CA LYS A 21 -2.13 -8.85 -11.75
C LYS A 21 -3.03 -8.85 -10.52
N GLY A 22 -2.96 -9.91 -9.70
CA GLY A 22 -3.70 -9.98 -8.43
C GLY A 22 -3.19 -8.95 -7.44
N ILE A 23 -1.88 -8.82 -7.29
CA ILE A 23 -1.23 -7.84 -6.40
C ILE A 23 -1.47 -6.42 -6.93
N ASP A 24 -1.30 -6.19 -8.23
CA ASP A 24 -1.51 -4.90 -8.88
C ASP A 24 -2.92 -4.36 -8.62
N ARG A 25 -3.94 -5.20 -8.81
CA ARG A 25 -5.34 -4.84 -8.49
C ARG A 25 -5.54 -4.51 -7.00
N ASP A 26 -4.86 -5.22 -6.11
CA ASP A 26 -4.95 -4.98 -4.67
C ASP A 26 -4.20 -3.68 -4.30
N VAL A 27 -3.13 -3.32 -5.01
CA VAL A 27 -2.43 -2.02 -4.90
C VAL A 27 -3.35 -0.89 -5.32
N GLU A 28 -3.95 -0.97 -6.53
CA GLU A 28 -4.90 0.03 -7.03
C GLU A 28 -6.04 0.27 -6.02
N ARG A 29 -6.62 -0.79 -5.47
CA ARG A 29 -7.66 -0.66 -4.44
C ARG A 29 -7.17 0.02 -3.16
N GLY A 30 -5.93 -0.24 -2.77
CA GLY A 30 -5.31 0.43 -1.62
C GLY A 30 -5.13 1.91 -1.88
N GLU A 31 -4.64 2.29 -3.05
CA GLU A 31 -4.45 3.67 -3.48
C GLU A 31 -5.81 4.39 -3.58
N ASP A 32 -6.82 3.78 -4.18
CA ASP A 32 -8.19 4.33 -4.30
C ASP A 32 -8.79 4.66 -2.93
N VAL A 33 -8.63 3.77 -1.94
CA VAL A 33 -9.15 4.01 -0.59
C VAL A 33 -8.39 5.12 0.13
N LEU A 34 -7.07 5.23 -0.05
CA LEU A 34 -6.29 6.34 0.49
C LEU A 34 -6.70 7.67 -0.15
N MET A 35 -6.88 7.70 -1.47
CA MET A 35 -7.35 8.89 -2.20
C MET A 35 -8.78 9.27 -1.80
N LEU A 36 -9.68 8.30 -1.63
CA LEU A 36 -11.03 8.55 -1.13
C LEU A 36 -10.98 9.16 0.28
N GLY A 37 -10.16 8.62 1.18
CA GLY A 37 -9.98 9.17 2.52
C GLY A 37 -9.50 10.61 2.48
N PHE A 38 -8.51 10.91 1.65
CA PHE A 38 -8.02 12.27 1.45
C PHE A 38 -9.12 13.18 0.87
N GLY A 39 -9.86 12.73 -0.13
CA GLY A 39 -10.99 13.47 -0.74
C GLY A 39 -12.08 13.82 0.28
N ILE A 40 -12.46 12.88 1.15
CA ILE A 40 -13.44 13.12 2.21
C ILE A 40 -12.93 14.19 3.19
N VAL A 41 -11.66 14.15 3.56
CA VAL A 41 -11.06 15.14 4.46
C VAL A 41 -11.04 16.52 3.80
N MET A 42 -10.66 16.62 2.54
CA MET A 42 -10.69 17.87 1.78
C MET A 42 -12.10 18.44 1.69
N LEU A 43 -13.10 17.61 1.39
CA LEU A 43 -14.51 18.03 1.39
C LEU A 43 -14.96 18.46 2.78
N SER A 44 -14.60 17.72 3.83
CA SER A 44 -14.95 18.08 5.21
C SER A 44 -14.36 19.44 5.62
N SER A 45 -13.18 19.77 5.11
CA SER A 45 -12.54 21.07 5.39
C SER A 45 -13.33 22.26 4.82
N THR A 46 -14.08 22.06 3.73
CA THR A 46 -14.94 23.12 3.17
C THR A 46 -16.12 23.46 4.10
N PHE A 47 -16.52 22.52 4.93
CA PHE A 47 -17.59 22.71 5.93
C PHE A 47 -17.05 23.16 7.32
N ALA A 48 -15.74 23.32 7.45
CA ALA A 48 -15.12 23.76 8.71
C ALA A 48 -15.69 25.06 9.29
N PRO A 49 -16.15 26.05 8.49
CA PRO A 49 -16.79 27.25 9.03
C PRO A 49 -18.15 26.99 9.68
N VAL A 50 -18.81 25.90 9.32
CA VAL A 50 -20.20 25.57 9.72
C VAL A 50 -20.23 24.48 10.79
N LEU A 51 -19.28 23.52 10.73
CA LEU A 51 -19.22 22.41 11.67
C LEU A 51 -18.37 22.76 12.90
N PRO A 52 -18.86 22.48 14.11
CA PRO A 52 -18.06 22.69 15.31
C PRO A 52 -16.84 21.75 15.30
N PRO A 53 -15.69 22.22 15.81
CA PRO A 53 -14.45 21.42 15.85
C PRO A 53 -14.60 20.06 16.56
N SER A 54 -15.49 19.97 17.53
CA SER A 54 -15.83 18.73 18.24
C SER A 54 -16.42 17.63 17.36
N ILE A 55 -16.98 17.97 16.21
CA ILE A 55 -17.50 17.02 15.21
C ILE A 55 -16.48 16.84 14.10
N LEU A 56 -15.90 17.92 13.59
CA LEU A 56 -14.99 17.89 12.46
C LEU A 56 -13.70 17.10 12.76
N LEU A 57 -13.08 17.32 13.93
CA LEU A 57 -11.82 16.67 14.27
C LEU A 57 -11.94 15.14 14.39
N PRO A 58 -12.95 14.57 15.11
CA PRO A 58 -13.15 13.13 15.12
C PRO A 58 -13.46 12.55 13.72
N LEU A 59 -14.25 13.25 12.90
CA LEU A 59 -14.57 12.79 11.55
C LEU A 59 -13.31 12.66 10.69
N VAL A 60 -12.46 13.67 10.69
CA VAL A 60 -11.18 13.66 9.96
C VAL A 60 -10.28 12.55 10.48
N ALA A 61 -10.13 12.42 11.79
CA ALA A 61 -9.30 11.39 12.41
C ALA A 61 -9.79 9.97 12.06
N LEU A 62 -11.09 9.72 12.13
CA LEU A 62 -11.69 8.43 11.80
C LEU A 62 -11.53 8.11 10.31
N THR A 63 -11.70 9.09 9.42
CA THR A 63 -11.53 8.89 7.98
C THR A 63 -10.10 8.48 7.65
N PHE A 64 -9.11 9.18 8.18
CA PHE A 64 -7.71 8.80 7.99
C PHE A 64 -7.37 7.45 8.63
N ALA A 65 -7.87 7.18 9.84
CA ALA A 65 -7.64 5.91 10.51
C ALA A 65 -8.23 4.74 9.72
N PHE A 66 -9.43 4.92 9.15
CA PHE A 66 -10.08 3.91 8.32
C PHE A 66 -9.29 3.66 7.02
N SER A 67 -8.94 4.71 6.27
CA SER A 67 -8.23 4.57 5.01
C SER A 67 -6.83 3.97 5.20
N ALA A 68 -6.06 4.45 6.17
CA ALA A 68 -4.75 3.89 6.50
C ALA A 68 -4.85 2.46 7.03
N GLY A 69 -5.86 2.17 7.86
CA GLY A 69 -6.12 0.83 8.38
C GLY A 69 -6.46 -0.16 7.26
N TYR A 70 -7.33 0.24 6.34
CA TYR A 70 -7.67 -0.58 5.16
C TYR A 70 -6.44 -0.85 4.29
N ALA A 71 -5.67 0.20 3.93
CA ALA A 71 -4.47 0.04 3.11
C ALA A 71 -3.47 -0.93 3.77
N ARG A 72 -3.33 -0.88 5.08
CA ARG A 72 -2.46 -1.75 5.86
C ARG A 72 -2.92 -3.21 5.89
N ILE A 73 -4.22 -3.45 6.09
CA ILE A 73 -4.79 -4.79 6.01
C ILE A 73 -4.62 -5.36 4.61
N ASN A 74 -4.86 -4.54 3.59
CA ASN A 74 -4.69 -4.92 2.20
C ASN A 74 -3.23 -5.28 1.88
N TYR A 75 -2.27 -4.47 2.34
CA TYR A 75 -0.84 -4.73 2.20
C TYR A 75 -0.43 -6.08 2.84
N HIS A 76 -0.91 -6.37 4.05
CA HIS A 76 -0.65 -7.66 4.70
C HIS A 76 -1.26 -8.84 3.92
N ASN A 77 -2.46 -8.67 3.37
CA ASN A 77 -3.09 -9.70 2.54
C ASN A 77 -2.32 -9.95 1.24
N MET A 78 -1.78 -8.89 0.61
CA MET A 78 -0.91 -9.01 -0.57
C MET A 78 0.37 -9.76 -0.24
N GLU A 79 1.03 -9.43 0.87
CA GLU A 79 2.22 -10.14 1.35
C GLU A 79 1.94 -11.64 1.51
N ARG A 80 0.86 -12.01 2.21
CA ARG A 80 0.45 -13.41 2.37
C ARG A 80 0.22 -14.12 1.03
N LYS A 81 -0.54 -13.49 0.13
CA LYS A 81 -0.81 -14.05 -1.21
C LYS A 81 0.49 -14.28 -1.98
N LEU A 82 1.40 -13.30 -1.97
CA LEU A 82 2.69 -13.44 -2.64
C LEU A 82 3.51 -14.59 -2.07
N LEU A 83 3.67 -14.66 -0.75
CA LEU A 83 4.45 -15.71 -0.09
C LEU A 83 3.85 -17.11 -0.35
N GLN A 84 2.52 -17.25 -0.32
CA GLN A 84 1.85 -18.49 -0.66
C GLN A 84 2.09 -18.89 -2.11
N SER A 85 2.00 -17.93 -3.04
CA SER A 85 2.26 -18.19 -4.45
C SER A 85 3.72 -18.55 -4.71
N MET A 86 4.66 -17.84 -4.08
CA MET A 86 6.10 -18.15 -4.20
C MET A 86 6.47 -19.52 -3.62
N ALA A 87 5.70 -20.03 -2.65
CA ALA A 87 5.91 -21.38 -2.13
C ALA A 87 5.51 -22.48 -3.12
N GLN A 88 4.61 -22.16 -4.07
CA GLN A 88 4.14 -23.09 -5.09
C GLN A 88 4.92 -22.99 -6.41
N LEU A 89 5.73 -21.92 -6.57
CA LEU A 89 6.52 -21.69 -7.77
C LEU A 89 7.96 -22.19 -7.56
N GLU A 90 8.55 -22.70 -8.65
CA GLU A 90 9.92 -23.21 -8.67
C GLU A 90 10.79 -22.47 -9.70
N GLY A 91 12.11 -22.54 -9.51
CA GLY A 91 13.08 -22.07 -10.49
C GLY A 91 13.02 -20.57 -10.80
N GLN A 92 12.98 -20.25 -12.09
CA GLN A 92 13.03 -18.87 -12.59
C GLN A 92 11.81 -18.03 -12.20
N ASP A 93 10.63 -18.64 -12.11
CA ASP A 93 9.38 -17.97 -11.79
C ASP A 93 9.40 -17.36 -10.37
N LYS A 94 10.03 -18.07 -9.44
CA LYS A 94 10.26 -17.57 -8.09
C LYS A 94 11.22 -16.37 -8.08
N VAL A 95 12.27 -16.42 -8.89
CA VAL A 95 13.28 -15.34 -8.99
C VAL A 95 12.68 -14.06 -9.58
N ILE A 96 11.74 -14.17 -10.51
CA ILE A 96 11.05 -13.03 -11.12
C ILE A 96 10.26 -12.23 -10.07
N LEU A 97 9.66 -12.88 -9.07
CA LEU A 97 8.87 -12.23 -8.02
C LEU A 97 9.71 -11.66 -6.86
N HIS A 98 11.02 -11.94 -6.83
CA HIS A 98 11.93 -11.47 -5.78
C HIS A 98 11.89 -9.95 -5.56
N PRO A 99 11.86 -9.08 -6.59
CA PRO A 99 11.81 -7.64 -6.39
C PRO A 99 10.54 -7.18 -5.63
N ILE A 100 9.40 -7.84 -5.90
CA ILE A 100 8.15 -7.56 -5.18
C ILE A 100 8.26 -8.06 -3.73
N ALA A 101 8.81 -9.26 -3.53
CA ALA A 101 9.03 -9.82 -2.20
C ALA A 101 10.00 -8.97 -1.36
N ALA A 102 11.00 -8.36 -1.98
CA ALA A 102 11.96 -7.48 -1.31
C ALA A 102 11.28 -6.23 -0.72
N VAL A 103 10.26 -5.67 -1.38
CA VAL A 103 9.49 -4.54 -0.84
C VAL A 103 8.77 -4.94 0.44
N PHE A 104 8.16 -6.13 0.48
CA PHE A 104 7.52 -6.64 1.69
C PHE A 104 8.53 -6.94 2.80
N ALA A 105 9.71 -7.45 2.45
CA ALA A 105 10.78 -7.73 3.41
C ALA A 105 11.36 -6.45 4.06
N GLU A 106 11.35 -5.32 3.35
CA GLU A 106 11.79 -4.03 3.90
C GLU A 106 10.82 -3.51 4.97
N TYR A 107 9.54 -3.83 4.84
CA TYR A 107 8.48 -3.44 5.77
C TYR A 107 7.65 -4.64 6.23
N PRO A 108 8.26 -5.63 6.90
CA PRO A 108 7.55 -6.84 7.29
C PRO A 108 6.44 -6.53 8.29
N MET A 109 5.25 -7.01 8.02
CA MET A 109 4.11 -6.97 8.93
C MET A 109 3.92 -8.37 9.52
N HIS A 110 4.66 -8.69 10.58
CA HIS A 110 4.62 -10.02 11.20
C HIS A 110 3.24 -10.37 11.77
N SER A 111 2.47 -9.35 12.18
CA SER A 111 1.06 -9.52 12.56
C SER A 111 0.26 -8.23 12.38
N LEU A 112 -1.06 -8.35 12.15
CA LEU A 112 -1.96 -7.19 12.13
C LEU A 112 -1.91 -6.41 13.45
N ALA A 113 -1.82 -7.10 14.59
CA ALA A 113 -1.72 -6.47 15.91
C ALA A 113 -0.44 -5.62 16.03
N GLU A 114 0.69 -6.10 15.52
CA GLU A 114 1.93 -5.32 15.49
C GLU A 114 1.86 -4.11 14.55
N SER A 115 1.12 -4.23 13.45
CA SER A 115 0.91 -3.15 12.49
C SER A 115 0.18 -1.95 13.09
N PHE A 116 -0.74 -2.22 14.03
CA PHE A 116 -1.48 -1.18 14.74
C PHE A 116 -0.84 -0.75 16.07
N ASN A 117 0.35 -1.28 16.40
CA ASN A 117 1.06 -0.88 17.61
C ASN A 117 1.47 0.60 17.55
N PRO A 118 0.93 1.48 18.43
CA PRO A 118 1.17 2.91 18.36
C PRO A 118 2.64 3.28 18.55
N LEU A 119 3.40 2.52 19.35
CA LEU A 119 4.81 2.79 19.59
C LEU A 119 5.69 2.50 18.35
N LYS A 120 5.40 1.41 17.63
CA LYS A 120 6.11 1.10 16.37
C LYS A 120 5.76 2.11 15.28
N ASN A 121 4.50 2.52 15.20
CA ASN A 121 4.04 3.50 14.23
C ASN A 121 4.58 4.90 14.54
N LEU A 122 4.66 5.29 15.81
CA LEU A 122 5.21 6.58 16.22
C LEU A 122 6.65 6.75 15.71
N LYS A 123 7.45 5.68 15.69
CA LYS A 123 8.81 5.70 15.15
C LYS A 123 8.84 6.10 13.66
N ARG A 124 7.80 5.73 12.89
CA ARG A 124 7.66 6.04 11.45
C ARG A 124 6.99 7.38 11.19
N THR A 125 6.07 7.80 12.07
CA THR A 125 5.23 8.99 11.93
C THR A 125 5.61 10.13 12.86
N TRP A 126 6.71 10.00 13.60
CA TRP A 126 7.11 10.95 14.65
C TRP A 126 7.26 12.40 14.15
N LYS A 127 7.74 12.58 12.89
CA LYS A 127 7.88 13.93 12.30
C LYS A 127 6.52 14.60 12.11
N SER A 128 5.51 13.84 11.66
CA SER A 128 4.14 14.36 11.53
C SER A 128 3.51 14.62 12.90
N ALA A 129 3.72 13.71 13.87
CA ALA A 129 3.22 13.87 15.23
C ALA A 129 3.84 15.11 15.92
N LEU A 130 5.14 15.34 15.75
CA LEU A 130 5.81 16.56 16.26
C LEU A 130 5.25 17.84 15.62
N GLY A 131 5.01 17.83 14.31
CA GLY A 131 4.36 18.97 13.65
C GLY A 131 3.01 19.30 14.27
N GLY A 132 2.21 18.27 14.58
CA GLY A 132 0.93 18.44 15.29
C GLY A 132 1.09 19.07 16.68
N ILE A 133 2.04 18.58 17.48
CA ILE A 133 2.30 19.09 18.83
C ILE A 133 2.73 20.56 18.80
N LEU A 134 3.58 20.94 17.82
CA LEU A 134 4.06 22.31 17.68
C LEU A 134 2.96 23.31 17.30
N ILE A 135 1.95 22.85 16.56
CA ILE A 135 0.79 23.69 16.19
C ILE A 135 -0.19 23.77 17.36
N ASN A 136 -0.66 22.66 17.84
CA ASN A 136 -1.55 22.51 18.99
C ASN A 136 -1.61 21.04 19.42
N PRO A 137 -1.39 20.70 20.70
CA PRO A 137 -1.44 19.32 21.21
C PRO A 137 -2.72 18.55 20.88
N LEU A 138 -3.86 19.26 20.77
CA LEU A 138 -5.16 18.66 20.37
C LEU A 138 -5.16 18.12 18.95
N TRP A 139 -4.26 18.57 18.09
CA TRP A 139 -4.13 18.11 16.70
C TRP A 139 -3.20 16.89 16.54
N MET A 140 -2.49 16.52 17.59
CA MET A 140 -1.55 15.39 17.57
C MET A 140 -2.17 14.10 17.01
N PRO A 141 -3.39 13.68 17.40
CA PRO A 141 -4.00 12.46 16.87
C PRO A 141 -4.22 12.53 15.36
N ILE A 142 -4.63 13.69 14.82
CA ILE A 142 -4.87 13.89 13.40
C ILE A 142 -3.56 13.79 12.62
N PHE A 143 -2.54 14.52 13.06
CA PHE A 143 -1.23 14.47 12.40
C PHE A 143 -0.57 13.09 12.48
N TYR A 144 -0.83 12.36 13.58
CA TYR A 144 -0.39 10.97 13.70
C TYR A 144 -1.03 10.08 12.63
N VAL A 145 -2.35 10.18 12.46
CA VAL A 145 -3.09 9.36 11.48
C VAL A 145 -2.77 9.79 10.05
N MET A 146 -2.59 11.09 9.78
CA MET A 146 -2.06 11.58 8.48
C MET A 146 -0.68 10.99 8.18
N GLY A 147 0.20 10.95 9.19
CA GLY A 147 1.52 10.33 9.04
C GLY A 147 1.42 8.84 8.68
N MET A 148 0.45 8.12 9.25
CA MET A 148 0.18 6.72 8.88
C MET A 148 -0.24 6.62 7.41
N GLN A 149 -1.14 7.47 6.94
CA GLN A 149 -1.59 7.48 5.56
C GLN A 149 -0.44 7.73 4.58
N ILE A 150 0.42 8.71 4.85
CA ILE A 150 1.60 9.01 4.03
C ILE A 150 2.56 7.80 3.97
N VAL A 151 2.72 7.08 5.08
CA VAL A 151 3.57 5.87 5.10
C VAL A 151 2.97 4.77 4.24
N GLU A 152 1.65 4.54 4.30
CA GLU A 152 0.99 3.51 3.50
C GLU A 152 1.00 3.86 2.01
N GLU A 153 0.76 5.13 1.65
CA GLU A 153 0.88 5.61 0.27
C GLU A 153 2.29 5.37 -0.28
N LYS A 154 3.33 5.68 0.51
CA LYS A 154 4.71 5.39 0.12
C LYS A 154 4.96 3.89 -0.09
N ASN A 155 4.43 3.03 0.78
CA ASN A 155 4.58 1.58 0.68
C ASN A 155 3.91 1.04 -0.59
N LEU A 156 2.69 1.46 -0.88
CA LEU A 156 1.98 1.09 -2.11
C LEU A 156 2.71 1.60 -3.36
N GLY A 157 3.21 2.83 -3.35
CA GLY A 157 3.98 3.38 -4.47
C GLY A 157 5.33 2.67 -4.70
N MET A 158 5.97 2.11 -3.67
CA MET A 158 7.15 1.26 -3.84
C MET A 158 6.78 -0.09 -4.45
N LEU A 159 5.67 -0.67 -4.02
CA LEU A 159 5.18 -1.94 -4.52
C LEU A 159 4.78 -1.81 -6.00
N ASN A 160 4.07 -0.76 -6.37
CA ASN A 160 3.70 -0.45 -7.75
C ASN A 160 4.95 -0.35 -8.65
N ARG A 161 6.00 0.37 -8.22
CA ARG A 161 7.26 0.45 -8.96
C ARG A 161 7.95 -0.91 -9.12
N ALA A 162 7.89 -1.78 -8.11
CA ALA A 162 8.45 -3.12 -8.19
C ALA A 162 7.66 -3.99 -9.19
N ILE A 163 6.33 -3.88 -9.22
CA ILE A 163 5.45 -4.57 -10.18
C ILE A 163 5.80 -4.15 -11.60
N VAL A 164 5.83 -2.85 -11.89
CA VAL A 164 6.19 -2.31 -13.21
C VAL A 164 7.57 -2.78 -13.65
N GLY A 165 8.55 -2.80 -12.73
CA GLY A 165 9.90 -3.29 -13.02
C GLY A 165 9.93 -4.78 -13.38
N VAL A 166 9.11 -5.60 -12.71
CA VAL A 166 8.98 -7.03 -13.02
C VAL A 166 8.30 -7.23 -14.37
N GLU A 167 7.22 -6.50 -14.67
CA GLU A 167 6.53 -6.57 -15.96
C GLU A 167 7.47 -6.17 -17.11
N GLN A 168 8.26 -5.12 -16.96
CA GLN A 168 9.25 -4.71 -17.97
C GLN A 168 10.31 -5.79 -18.18
N LYS A 169 10.79 -6.43 -17.12
CA LYS A 169 11.75 -7.52 -17.20
C LYS A 169 11.16 -8.74 -17.92
N MET A 170 9.92 -9.10 -17.62
CA MET A 170 9.20 -10.18 -18.33
C MET A 170 9.03 -9.83 -19.81
N ALA A 171 8.70 -8.57 -20.12
CA ALA A 171 8.58 -8.10 -21.50
C ALA A 171 9.90 -8.20 -22.27
N SER A 172 11.03 -7.87 -21.65
CA SER A 172 12.35 -7.96 -22.27
C SER A 172 12.79 -9.42 -22.51
N LEU A 173 12.48 -10.33 -21.59
CA LEU A 173 12.82 -11.75 -21.74
C LEU A 173 12.08 -12.41 -22.89
N SER A 174 10.84 -12.01 -23.15
CA SER A 174 10.06 -12.57 -24.26
C SER A 174 10.43 -12.03 -25.63
N SER A 175 11.07 -10.85 -25.68
CA SER A 175 11.58 -10.30 -26.94
C SER A 175 12.87 -10.99 -27.42
N LEU A 176 13.47 -11.83 -26.56
CA LEU A 176 14.72 -12.55 -26.81
C LEU A 176 14.48 -14.00 -27.29
N VAL A 177 13.24 -14.48 -27.26
CA VAL A 177 12.79 -15.81 -27.72
C VAL A 177 11.99 -15.65 -29.00
#